data_173549a9d47847935981cb8b1f3f7e3d
#
_entry.id   173549a9d47847935981cb8b1f3f7e3d
#
_cell.length_a   1.000
_cell.length_b   1.000
_cell.length_c   1.000
_cell.angle_alpha   90.00
_cell.angle_beta   90.00
_cell.angle_gamma   90.00
#
_symmetry.space_group_name_H-M   'P 1'
#
loop_
_entity.id
_entity.type
_entity.pdbx_description
1 polymer ?
#
loop_
_entity_poly.entity_id
_entity_poly.type
_entity_poly.pdbx_seq_one_letter_code
_entity_poly.pdbx_strand_id
1 'polypeptide(L)'
;YKRQGEQILLKSVCTWTGSLSPRGNGTDDSPIIIGAYGEGTRPVIHGNGQVKAAVYLRNQSNWVIRQLEVTNQAPERGYVHRGGILVENDNGGVLSNISILDNYVHHVTSSFRYAYNFHPHQFGGIAVNVNGLTGTDKYRNVLIEGNRVENVGRTGIVVWDHIFAKYDEACTGVRIRKNSVKDIDSDGILTYGCDGALIEHNVADGCGSYREDGGFNGSAAIWCT
;
A
#
# COMPACT_ATOMS: atom_id res chain seq x y z
N TYR A 1 -16.28 -13.45 4.28
CA TYR A 1 -16.55 -13.16 2.87
C TYR A 1 -17.45 -11.95 2.77
N LYS A 2 -17.13 -11.01 1.86
CA LYS A 2 -17.92 -9.82 1.56
C LYS A 2 -18.48 -9.89 0.16
N ARG A 3 -19.67 -9.32 -0.03
CA ARG A 3 -20.37 -9.23 -1.31
C ARG A 3 -20.34 -7.79 -1.81
N GLN A 4 -20.64 -7.59 -3.09
CA GLN A 4 -20.74 -6.26 -3.71
C GLN A 4 -21.59 -5.30 -2.87
N GLY A 5 -21.16 -4.07 -2.74
CA GLY A 5 -21.83 -3.00 -2.00
C GLY A 5 -21.81 -3.14 -0.48
N GLU A 6 -21.25 -4.23 0.07
CA GLU A 6 -21.12 -4.37 1.53
C GLU A 6 -20.03 -3.45 2.08
N GLN A 7 -20.19 -3.06 3.34
CA GLN A 7 -19.23 -2.20 4.01
C GLN A 7 -18.74 -2.86 5.30
N ILE A 8 -17.45 -2.60 5.59
CA ILE A 8 -16.81 -2.87 6.88
C ILE A 8 -16.55 -1.52 7.48
N LEU A 9 -17.41 -1.07 8.37
CA LEU A 9 -17.27 0.22 9.01
C LEU A 9 -16.76 0.02 10.43
N LEU A 10 -15.66 0.71 10.74
CA LEU A 10 -15.00 0.71 12.03
C LEU A 10 -15.42 1.97 12.80
N LYS A 11 -15.74 1.79 14.07
CA LYS A 11 -16.15 2.94 14.90
C LYS A 11 -14.97 3.86 15.15
N SER A 12 -15.16 5.15 14.92
CA SER A 12 -14.21 6.20 15.29
C SER A 12 -13.82 6.09 16.78
N VAL A 13 -12.64 6.57 17.13
CA VAL A 13 -11.99 6.51 18.46
C VAL A 13 -11.69 5.08 18.99
N CYS A 14 -11.91 4.03 18.21
CA CYS A 14 -11.61 2.66 18.61
C CYS A 14 -10.33 2.15 17.94
N THR A 15 -9.68 1.20 18.61
CA THR A 15 -8.44 0.54 18.13
C THR A 15 -8.64 -0.96 18.04
N TRP A 16 -8.15 -1.54 16.96
CA TRP A 16 -8.05 -2.99 16.76
C TRP A 16 -6.62 -3.40 16.54
N THR A 17 -6.22 -4.51 17.13
CA THR A 17 -4.88 -5.07 16.98
C THR A 17 -4.91 -6.31 16.09
N GLY A 18 -3.95 -6.38 15.16
CA GLY A 18 -3.81 -7.48 14.21
C GLY A 18 -3.98 -7.03 12.77
N SER A 19 -4.32 -7.97 11.89
CA SER A 19 -4.51 -7.72 10.47
C SER A 19 -5.98 -7.74 10.09
N LEU A 20 -6.47 -6.67 9.49
CA LEU A 20 -7.78 -6.64 8.83
C LEU A 20 -7.61 -7.18 7.40
N SER A 21 -7.99 -8.45 7.19
CA SER A 21 -7.82 -9.13 5.90
C SER A 21 -9.16 -9.74 5.41
N PRO A 22 -10.11 -8.91 5.00
CA PRO A 22 -11.39 -9.38 4.48
C PRO A 22 -11.23 -10.02 3.10
N ARG A 23 -12.25 -10.76 2.66
CA ARG A 23 -12.29 -11.42 1.35
C ARG A 23 -13.60 -11.15 0.64
N GLY A 24 -13.54 -11.10 -0.68
CA GLY A 24 -14.67 -10.89 -1.58
C GLY A 24 -14.35 -9.85 -2.65
N ASN A 25 -15.20 -9.77 -3.65
CA ASN A 25 -15.09 -8.76 -4.70
C ASN A 25 -16.36 -7.93 -4.76
N GLY A 26 -16.21 -6.63 -4.92
CA GLY A 26 -17.28 -5.75 -5.33
C GLY A 26 -17.51 -5.81 -6.85
N THR A 27 -18.27 -4.87 -7.34
CA THR A 27 -18.39 -4.56 -8.77
C THR A 27 -18.03 -3.09 -8.99
N ASP A 28 -17.88 -2.68 -10.23
CA ASP A 28 -17.53 -1.29 -10.59
C ASP A 28 -18.54 -0.29 -10.01
N ASP A 29 -19.84 -0.62 -10.08
CA ASP A 29 -20.91 0.22 -9.54
C ASP A 29 -21.19 0.02 -8.05
N SER A 30 -20.67 -1.03 -7.46
CA SER A 30 -20.91 -1.42 -6.07
C SER A 30 -19.65 -1.99 -5.40
N PRO A 31 -18.63 -1.16 -5.17
CA PRO A 31 -17.40 -1.59 -4.52
C PRO A 31 -17.67 -2.00 -3.05
N ILE A 32 -16.79 -2.84 -2.52
CA ILE A 32 -16.76 -3.11 -1.09
C ILE A 32 -15.94 -2.02 -0.40
N ILE A 33 -16.43 -1.51 0.73
CA ILE A 33 -15.80 -0.40 1.43
C ILE A 33 -15.29 -0.85 2.81
N ILE A 34 -14.04 -0.52 3.09
CA ILE A 34 -13.50 -0.46 4.46
C ILE A 34 -13.41 1.02 4.83
N GLY A 35 -14.02 1.43 5.93
CA GLY A 35 -14.02 2.83 6.32
C GLY A 35 -14.39 3.07 7.78
N ALA A 36 -14.54 4.33 8.13
CA ALA A 36 -14.92 4.77 9.47
C ALA A 36 -16.39 5.14 9.56
N TYR A 37 -16.95 5.07 10.77
CA TYR A 37 -18.24 5.68 11.11
C TYR A 37 -18.20 6.31 12.51
N GLY A 38 -19.11 7.24 12.75
CA GLY A 38 -19.18 8.01 13.99
C GLY A 38 -18.24 9.22 13.99
N GLU A 39 -18.30 9.99 15.03
CA GLU A 39 -17.50 11.21 15.21
C GLU A 39 -16.21 10.92 15.99
N GLY A 40 -15.21 11.80 15.83
CA GLY A 40 -13.94 11.75 16.54
C GLY A 40 -12.76 11.37 15.65
N THR A 41 -11.69 10.89 16.28
CA THR A 41 -10.47 10.46 15.56
C THR A 41 -10.72 9.22 14.72
N ARG A 42 -9.92 9.04 13.68
CA ARG A 42 -9.99 7.83 12.83
C ARG A 42 -9.88 6.56 13.66
N PRO A 43 -10.58 5.48 13.26
CA PRO A 43 -10.37 4.17 13.85
C PRO A 43 -8.97 3.66 13.53
N VAL A 44 -8.30 3.09 14.52
CA VAL A 44 -6.92 2.61 14.40
C VAL A 44 -6.87 1.12 14.14
N ILE A 45 -6.14 0.71 13.10
CA ILE A 45 -5.71 -0.68 12.89
C ILE A 45 -4.23 -0.76 13.23
N HIS A 46 -3.90 -1.48 14.29
CA HIS A 46 -2.53 -1.61 14.78
C HIS A 46 -1.99 -3.02 14.54
N GLY A 47 -1.09 -3.17 13.57
CA GLY A 47 -0.47 -4.46 13.23
C GLY A 47 0.52 -4.98 14.28
N ASN A 48 0.94 -4.12 15.21
CA ASN A 48 1.84 -4.41 16.33
C ASN A 48 3.20 -5.02 15.90
N GLY A 49 3.62 -4.76 14.66
CA GLY A 49 4.84 -5.34 14.10
C GLY A 49 4.83 -6.86 13.95
N GLN A 50 3.69 -7.50 14.15
CA GLN A 50 3.55 -8.97 14.13
C GLN A 50 2.89 -9.52 12.86
N VAL A 51 2.34 -8.65 12.01
CA VAL A 51 1.61 -9.03 10.80
C VAL A 51 2.29 -8.54 9.53
N LYS A 52 2.07 -9.23 8.41
CA LYS A 52 2.55 -8.82 7.09
C LYS A 52 2.06 -7.42 6.71
N ALA A 53 0.78 -7.14 6.98
CA ALA A 53 0.19 -5.81 6.85
C ALA A 53 -0.98 -5.64 7.81
N ALA A 54 -1.19 -4.41 8.30
CA ALA A 54 -2.30 -4.12 9.20
C ALA A 54 -3.64 -4.14 8.46
N VAL A 55 -3.68 -3.66 7.21
CA VAL A 55 -4.80 -3.86 6.28
C VAL A 55 -4.29 -4.64 5.08
N TYR A 56 -4.88 -5.79 4.77
CA TYR A 56 -4.37 -6.69 3.75
C TYR A 56 -5.47 -7.23 2.83
N LEU A 57 -5.38 -6.92 1.55
CA LEU A 57 -6.23 -7.50 0.50
C LEU A 57 -5.37 -8.35 -0.44
N ARG A 58 -5.82 -9.57 -0.77
CA ARG A 58 -5.12 -10.45 -1.70
C ARG A 58 -6.06 -11.00 -2.75
N ASN A 59 -5.69 -10.83 -4.03
CA ASN A 59 -6.43 -11.31 -5.20
C ASN A 59 -7.88 -10.82 -5.23
N GLN A 60 -8.08 -9.50 -5.07
CA GLN A 60 -9.40 -8.91 -4.96
C GLN A 60 -9.52 -7.65 -5.83
N SER A 61 -10.73 -7.39 -6.32
CA SER A 61 -11.12 -6.23 -7.12
C SER A 61 -12.24 -5.44 -6.48
N ASN A 62 -12.35 -4.17 -6.88
CA ASN A 62 -13.46 -3.29 -6.52
C ASN A 62 -13.56 -3.03 -5.01
N TRP A 63 -12.49 -2.49 -4.45
CA TRP A 63 -12.40 -2.13 -3.04
C TRP A 63 -12.07 -0.64 -2.84
N VAL A 64 -12.68 -0.08 -1.82
CA VAL A 64 -12.33 1.25 -1.29
C VAL A 64 -11.86 1.10 0.15
N ILE A 65 -10.66 1.58 0.47
CA ILE A 65 -10.09 1.63 1.83
C ILE A 65 -9.94 3.10 2.20
N ARG A 66 -10.68 3.56 3.21
CA ARG A 66 -10.71 4.99 3.51
C ARG A 66 -10.84 5.34 4.99
N GLN A 67 -10.32 6.53 5.33
CA GLN A 67 -10.54 7.18 6.64
C GLN A 67 -10.08 6.36 7.84
N LEU A 68 -9.03 5.56 7.65
CA LEU A 68 -8.41 4.75 8.70
C LEU A 68 -7.12 5.41 9.20
N GLU A 69 -6.76 5.13 10.42
CA GLU A 69 -5.40 5.25 10.94
C GLU A 69 -4.78 3.86 11.01
N VAL A 70 -3.58 3.70 10.44
CA VAL A 70 -2.97 2.38 10.25
C VAL A 70 -1.52 2.40 10.68
N THR A 71 -1.15 1.48 11.57
CA THR A 71 0.23 1.33 12.05
C THR A 71 0.67 -0.13 12.02
N ASN A 72 1.98 -0.36 11.89
CA ASN A 72 2.55 -1.72 11.99
C ASN A 72 3.99 -1.63 12.51
N GLN A 73 4.14 -1.03 13.69
CA GLN A 73 5.42 -0.78 14.31
C GLN A 73 5.94 -2.02 15.04
N ALA A 74 7.18 -2.39 14.77
CA ALA A 74 7.94 -3.37 15.55
C ALA A 74 9.03 -2.65 16.34
N PRO A 75 9.45 -3.22 17.50
CA PRO A 75 10.54 -2.66 18.30
C PRO A 75 11.86 -2.56 17.54
N GLU A 76 12.09 -3.51 16.64
CA GLU A 76 13.27 -3.57 15.80
C GLU A 76 12.88 -3.80 14.33
N ARG A 77 13.68 -3.28 13.42
CA ARG A 77 13.50 -3.46 11.98
C ARG A 77 13.65 -4.93 11.58
N GLY A 78 14.77 -5.54 11.95
CA GLY A 78 15.10 -6.93 11.63
C GLY A 78 15.07 -7.20 10.12
N TYR A 79 14.71 -8.44 9.77
CA TYR A 79 14.62 -8.93 8.39
C TYR A 79 13.19 -9.05 7.87
N VAL A 80 12.20 -8.54 8.58
CA VAL A 80 10.79 -8.74 8.26
C VAL A 80 10.25 -7.60 7.42
N HIS A 81 9.65 -7.93 6.28
CA HIS A 81 8.94 -6.99 5.43
C HIS A 81 7.51 -6.80 5.94
N ARG A 82 7.15 -5.56 6.19
CA ARG A 82 5.84 -5.17 6.72
C ARG A 82 5.24 -4.05 5.91
N GLY A 83 3.90 -4.05 5.81
CA GLY A 83 3.12 -2.98 5.25
C GLY A 83 2.14 -2.38 6.25
N GLY A 84 1.75 -1.15 6.03
CA GLY A 84 0.57 -0.56 6.65
C GLY A 84 -0.67 -1.07 5.92
N ILE A 85 -0.91 -0.59 4.69
CA ILE A 85 -1.95 -1.07 3.77
C ILE A 85 -1.25 -1.81 2.62
N LEU A 86 -1.57 -3.09 2.43
CA LEU A 86 -1.04 -3.91 1.34
C LEU A 86 -2.18 -4.50 0.53
N VAL A 87 -2.19 -4.22 -0.76
CA VAL A 87 -3.07 -4.85 -1.76
C VAL A 87 -2.18 -5.65 -2.70
N GLU A 88 -2.42 -6.94 -2.82
CA GLU A 88 -1.54 -7.86 -3.52
C GLU A 88 -2.29 -8.68 -4.55
N ASN A 89 -1.76 -8.72 -5.77
CA ASN A 89 -2.15 -9.64 -6.81
C ASN A 89 -1.06 -10.72 -6.93
N ASP A 90 -1.43 -11.94 -6.58
CA ASP A 90 -0.58 -13.11 -6.59
C ASP A 90 -1.33 -14.24 -7.30
N ASN A 91 -1.13 -14.33 -8.61
CA ASN A 91 -1.85 -15.23 -9.52
C ASN A 91 -3.38 -15.04 -9.57
N GLY A 92 -3.84 -13.78 -9.47
CA GLY A 92 -5.26 -13.41 -9.57
C GLY A 92 -5.69 -12.96 -10.97
N GLY A 93 -4.79 -12.94 -11.93
CA GLY A 93 -5.05 -12.43 -13.27
C GLY A 93 -5.22 -10.92 -13.30
N VAL A 94 -6.14 -10.41 -14.10
CA VAL A 94 -6.42 -8.98 -14.18
C VAL A 94 -7.40 -8.57 -13.08
N LEU A 95 -6.92 -7.80 -12.12
CA LEU A 95 -7.71 -7.22 -11.03
C LEU A 95 -7.89 -5.71 -11.25
N SER A 96 -8.94 -5.12 -10.70
CA SER A 96 -9.25 -3.72 -10.97
C SER A 96 -9.91 -2.96 -9.82
N ASN A 97 -9.91 -1.63 -9.98
CA ASN A 97 -10.66 -0.68 -9.16
C ASN A 97 -10.33 -0.76 -7.67
N ILE A 98 -9.09 -0.46 -7.35
CA ILE A 98 -8.62 -0.28 -5.96
C ILE A 98 -8.51 1.20 -5.66
N SER A 99 -9.20 1.66 -4.63
CA SER A 99 -9.11 3.04 -4.15
C SER A 99 -8.67 3.08 -2.70
N ILE A 100 -7.59 3.81 -2.41
CA ILE A 100 -7.03 4.00 -1.07
C ILE A 100 -7.06 5.50 -0.77
N LEU A 101 -8.03 5.93 0.07
CA LEU A 101 -8.43 7.32 0.15
C LEU A 101 -8.37 7.86 1.60
N ASP A 102 -7.76 9.02 1.79
CA ASP A 102 -7.84 9.78 3.06
C ASP A 102 -7.43 8.98 4.30
N ASN A 103 -6.48 8.04 4.19
CA ASN A 103 -5.96 7.31 5.33
C ASN A 103 -4.75 8.03 5.95
N TYR A 104 -4.53 7.80 7.23
CA TYR A 104 -3.30 8.14 7.92
C TYR A 104 -2.51 6.88 8.24
N VAL A 105 -1.41 6.66 7.53
CA VAL A 105 -0.56 5.48 7.69
C VAL A 105 0.78 5.90 8.27
N HIS A 106 1.15 5.34 9.42
CA HIS A 106 2.38 5.78 10.07
C HIS A 106 3.00 4.69 10.95
N HIS A 107 4.27 4.91 11.33
CA HIS A 107 5.02 3.98 12.18
C HIS A 107 4.92 2.54 11.66
N VAL A 108 5.37 2.35 10.43
CA VAL A 108 5.47 1.03 9.80
C VAL A 108 6.94 0.63 9.74
N THR A 109 7.33 -0.36 10.51
CA THR A 109 8.70 -0.87 10.53
C THR A 109 8.87 -1.96 9.48
N SER A 110 9.70 -1.75 8.46
CA SER A 110 9.94 -2.72 7.39
C SER A 110 11.42 -2.85 7.05
N SER A 111 11.82 -4.01 6.54
CA SER A 111 13.22 -4.34 6.21
C SER A 111 13.66 -3.73 4.89
N PHE A 112 14.96 -3.39 4.79
CA PHE A 112 15.64 -3.02 3.54
C PHE A 112 16.21 -4.22 2.78
N ARG A 113 16.27 -5.38 3.40
CA ARG A 113 16.95 -6.54 2.83
C ARG A 113 16.10 -7.21 1.77
N TYR A 114 16.76 -7.70 0.73
CA TYR A 114 16.15 -8.55 -0.27
C TYR A 114 15.75 -9.89 0.34
N ALA A 115 14.51 -10.30 0.15
CA ALA A 115 14.07 -11.67 0.39
C ALA A 115 13.98 -12.41 -0.95
N TYR A 116 14.08 -13.74 -0.93
CA TYR A 116 14.23 -14.59 -2.12
C TYR A 116 13.15 -14.35 -3.22
N ASN A 117 11.95 -13.91 -2.85
CA ASN A 117 10.85 -13.70 -3.79
C ASN A 117 10.24 -12.30 -3.74
N PHE A 118 10.87 -11.35 -3.03
CA PHE A 118 10.30 -10.01 -2.88
C PHE A 118 11.37 -8.94 -3.01
N HIS A 119 11.06 -7.93 -3.79
CA HIS A 119 11.85 -6.71 -3.77
C HIS A 119 11.46 -5.88 -2.54
N PRO A 120 12.42 -5.36 -1.76
CA PRO A 120 12.07 -4.63 -0.53
C PRO A 120 11.25 -3.37 -0.79
N HIS A 121 11.27 -2.76 -1.98
CA HIS A 121 10.42 -1.62 -2.32
C HIS A 121 8.92 -1.94 -2.30
N GLN A 122 8.52 -3.21 -2.35
CA GLN A 122 7.13 -3.66 -2.32
C GLN A 122 6.45 -3.51 -0.95
N PHE A 123 7.17 -3.01 0.06
CA PHE A 123 6.65 -2.89 1.43
C PHE A 123 6.86 -1.49 1.97
N GLY A 124 6.07 -1.13 2.94
CA GLY A 124 6.11 0.16 3.61
C GLY A 124 4.73 0.68 3.99
N GLY A 125 4.45 1.96 3.75
CA GLY A 125 3.20 2.57 4.18
C GLY A 125 1.99 2.03 3.42
N ILE A 126 1.88 2.35 2.13
CA ILE A 126 0.81 1.90 1.23
C ILE A 126 1.46 1.21 0.03
N ALA A 127 1.07 -0.05 -0.22
CA ALA A 127 1.61 -0.82 -1.32
C ALA A 127 0.50 -1.53 -2.11
N VAL A 128 0.55 -1.42 -3.44
CA VAL A 128 -0.26 -2.20 -4.38
C VAL A 128 0.70 -2.99 -5.25
N ASN A 129 0.76 -4.30 -5.06
CA ASN A 129 1.79 -5.16 -5.64
C ASN A 129 1.22 -6.21 -6.56
N VAL A 130 1.93 -6.49 -7.64
CA VAL A 130 1.74 -7.65 -8.50
C VAL A 130 2.93 -8.58 -8.27
N ASN A 131 2.68 -9.76 -7.73
CA ASN A 131 3.69 -10.76 -7.37
C ASN A 131 3.51 -12.09 -8.11
N GLY A 132 2.47 -12.21 -8.94
CA GLY A 132 2.22 -13.42 -9.73
C GLY A 132 3.35 -13.70 -10.72
N LEU A 133 3.68 -14.98 -10.92
CA LEU A 133 4.79 -15.41 -11.76
C LEU A 133 4.41 -15.66 -13.22
N THR A 134 3.13 -15.50 -13.56
CA THR A 134 2.60 -15.88 -14.89
C THR A 134 2.73 -14.77 -15.93
N GLY A 135 3.05 -13.53 -15.52
CA GLY A 135 3.12 -12.36 -16.42
C GLY A 135 1.76 -11.87 -16.90
N THR A 136 0.66 -12.50 -16.48
CA THR A 136 -0.71 -12.09 -16.83
C THR A 136 -1.40 -11.30 -15.71
N ASP A 137 -0.80 -11.31 -14.52
CA ASP A 137 -1.32 -10.61 -13.37
C ASP A 137 -1.06 -9.12 -13.50
N LYS A 138 -2.07 -8.32 -13.23
CA LYS A 138 -1.96 -6.85 -13.22
C LYS A 138 -3.10 -6.21 -12.44
N TYR A 139 -2.92 -4.93 -12.11
CA TYR A 139 -4.00 -4.07 -11.67
C TYR A 139 -4.38 -3.07 -12.76
N ARG A 140 -5.69 -2.79 -12.87
CA ARG A 140 -6.27 -1.68 -13.64
C ARG A 140 -7.00 -0.75 -12.71
N ASN A 141 -6.88 0.58 -12.96
CA ASN A 141 -7.57 1.61 -12.18
C ASN A 141 -7.24 1.55 -10.68
N VAL A 142 -6.03 1.92 -10.33
CA VAL A 142 -5.59 2.11 -8.94
C VAL A 142 -5.58 3.60 -8.63
N LEU A 143 -6.33 4.01 -7.61
CA LEU A 143 -6.36 5.38 -7.10
C LEU A 143 -5.85 5.43 -5.66
N ILE A 144 -4.77 6.18 -5.43
CA ILE A 144 -4.24 6.47 -4.09
C ILE A 144 -4.28 7.98 -3.90
N GLU A 145 -5.25 8.47 -3.10
CA GLU A 145 -5.52 9.91 -3.00
C GLU A 145 -5.74 10.38 -1.56
N GLY A 146 -5.20 11.55 -1.24
CA GLY A 146 -5.48 12.24 0.02
C GLY A 146 -4.87 11.57 1.26
N ASN A 147 -3.97 10.59 1.09
CA ASN A 147 -3.39 9.90 2.24
C ASN A 147 -2.23 10.69 2.83
N ARG A 148 -2.09 10.58 4.16
CA ARG A 148 -0.92 11.00 4.90
C ARG A 148 -0.12 9.78 5.30
N VAL A 149 1.17 9.73 4.93
CA VAL A 149 2.05 8.60 5.21
C VAL A 149 3.32 9.10 5.89
N GLU A 150 3.62 8.65 7.10
CA GLU A 150 4.71 9.19 7.91
C GLU A 150 5.47 8.13 8.71
N ASN A 151 6.76 8.37 8.95
CA ASN A 151 7.60 7.49 9.77
C ASN A 151 7.54 6.02 9.30
N VAL A 152 7.89 5.81 8.05
CA VAL A 152 7.83 4.50 7.41
C VAL A 152 9.22 3.96 7.12
N GLY A 153 9.47 2.76 7.58
CA GLY A 153 10.75 2.09 7.52
C GLY A 153 11.22 1.64 6.14
N ARG A 154 10.40 1.76 5.09
CA ARG A 154 10.78 1.45 3.71
C ARG A 154 10.12 2.43 2.75
N THR A 155 9.28 2.02 1.82
CA THR A 155 8.65 2.90 0.82
C THR A 155 7.39 3.55 1.37
N GLY A 156 7.17 4.82 1.13
CA GLY A 156 5.96 5.53 1.59
C GLY A 156 4.73 5.02 0.87
N ILE A 157 4.66 5.22 -0.46
CA ILE A 157 3.59 4.76 -1.34
C ILE A 157 4.20 4.07 -2.55
N VAL A 158 3.74 2.86 -2.88
CA VAL A 158 4.23 2.12 -4.05
C VAL A 158 3.12 1.41 -4.81
N VAL A 159 3.20 1.45 -6.14
CA VAL A 159 2.53 0.51 -7.04
C VAL A 159 3.62 -0.24 -7.80
N TRP A 160 3.69 -1.56 -7.60
CA TRP A 160 4.79 -2.38 -8.09
C TRP A 160 4.30 -3.59 -8.85
N ASP A 161 4.67 -3.67 -10.12
CA ASP A 161 4.53 -4.87 -10.91
C ASP A 161 5.91 -5.54 -11.03
N HIS A 162 6.07 -6.71 -10.43
CA HIS A 162 7.37 -7.37 -10.34
C HIS A 162 7.79 -8.01 -11.68
N ILE A 163 6.83 -8.43 -12.50
CA ILE A 163 7.08 -9.17 -13.74
C ILE A 163 6.41 -8.47 -14.92
N PHE A 164 6.88 -7.28 -15.25
CA PHE A 164 6.51 -6.70 -16.53
C PHE A 164 7.49 -7.18 -17.61
N ALA A 165 7.16 -8.23 -18.30
CA ALA A 165 7.97 -8.70 -19.43
C ALA A 165 7.70 -7.92 -20.72
N LYS A 166 6.52 -7.27 -20.79
CA LYS A 166 6.05 -6.49 -21.94
C LYS A 166 5.14 -5.35 -21.48
N TYR A 167 5.07 -4.28 -22.24
CA TYR A 167 4.22 -3.10 -21.93
C TYR A 167 2.74 -3.41 -21.79
N ASP A 168 2.22 -4.40 -22.51
CA ASP A 168 0.84 -4.83 -22.44
C ASP A 168 0.49 -5.62 -21.15
N GLU A 169 1.48 -6.00 -20.39
CA GLU A 169 1.34 -6.69 -19.10
C GLU A 169 1.43 -5.76 -17.90
N ALA A 170 1.81 -4.49 -18.10
CA ALA A 170 1.93 -3.50 -17.03
C ALA A 170 0.59 -3.13 -16.38
N CYS A 171 0.66 -2.66 -15.15
CA CYS A 171 -0.47 -2.02 -14.48
C CYS A 171 -0.89 -0.74 -15.23
N THR A 172 -2.19 -0.51 -15.37
CA THR A 172 -2.72 0.65 -16.11
C THR A 172 -3.72 1.46 -15.30
N GLY A 173 -3.90 2.75 -15.66
CA GLY A 173 -4.84 3.63 -14.97
C GLY A 173 -4.44 3.92 -13.51
N VAL A 174 -3.15 3.88 -13.20
CA VAL A 174 -2.61 4.19 -11.87
C VAL A 174 -2.59 5.70 -11.66
N ARG A 175 -3.19 6.16 -10.56
CA ARG A 175 -3.21 7.56 -10.17
C ARG A 175 -2.82 7.70 -8.70
N ILE A 176 -1.77 8.45 -8.42
CA ILE A 176 -1.29 8.75 -7.06
C ILE A 176 -1.30 10.27 -6.91
N ARG A 177 -2.23 10.82 -6.14
CA ARG A 177 -2.40 12.27 -6.09
C ARG A 177 -2.81 12.80 -4.72
N LYS A 178 -2.44 14.05 -4.45
CA LYS A 178 -2.78 14.78 -3.22
C LYS A 178 -2.38 14.05 -1.93
N ASN A 179 -1.35 13.19 -2.00
CA ASN A 179 -0.83 12.55 -0.81
C ASN A 179 0.30 13.37 -0.21
N SER A 180 0.50 13.22 1.09
CA SER A 180 1.66 13.71 1.82
C SER A 180 2.45 12.55 2.35
N VAL A 181 3.72 12.42 1.97
CA VAL A 181 4.65 11.44 2.52
C VAL A 181 5.78 12.16 3.25
N LYS A 182 6.07 11.74 4.48
CA LYS A 182 7.07 12.41 5.31
C LYS A 182 7.86 11.42 6.16
N ASP A 183 9.15 11.72 6.36
CA ASP A 183 10.04 10.90 7.18
C ASP A 183 10.03 9.43 6.74
N ILE A 184 10.33 9.21 5.45
CA ILE A 184 10.38 7.90 4.81
C ILE A 184 11.84 7.47 4.70
N ASP A 185 12.16 6.32 5.23
CA ASP A 185 13.54 5.84 5.26
C ASP A 185 14.11 5.54 3.87
N SER A 186 13.26 5.24 2.89
CA SER A 186 13.62 5.02 1.49
C SER A 186 12.82 5.93 0.54
N ASP A 187 12.20 5.34 -0.49
CA ASP A 187 11.47 6.10 -1.50
C ASP A 187 10.16 6.66 -0.94
N GLY A 188 9.88 7.91 -1.24
CA GLY A 188 8.62 8.54 -0.86
C GLY A 188 7.45 7.96 -1.64
N ILE A 189 7.45 8.13 -2.97
CA ILE A 189 6.41 7.63 -3.88
C ILE A 189 7.08 6.93 -5.05
N LEU A 190 6.66 5.72 -5.36
CA LEU A 190 7.28 4.87 -6.38
C LEU A 190 6.23 4.17 -7.24
N THR A 191 6.42 4.19 -8.56
CA THR A 191 5.73 3.28 -9.49
C THR A 191 6.75 2.48 -10.28
N TYR A 192 6.50 1.19 -10.44
CA TYR A 192 7.33 0.27 -11.19
C TYR A 192 6.46 -0.69 -12.00
N GLY A 193 6.72 -0.82 -13.32
CA GLY A 193 5.89 -1.63 -14.19
C GLY A 193 4.47 -1.09 -14.36
N CYS A 194 4.32 0.22 -14.52
CA CYS A 194 3.04 0.89 -14.70
C CYS A 194 3.04 1.66 -16.02
N ASP A 195 2.09 1.39 -16.90
CA ASP A 195 1.92 2.13 -18.14
C ASP A 195 1.02 3.35 -17.92
N GLY A 196 1.55 4.53 -18.23
CA GLY A 196 0.83 5.80 -18.12
C GLY A 196 0.42 6.19 -16.70
N ALA A 197 1.23 5.85 -15.68
CA ALA A 197 0.96 6.26 -14.30
C ALA A 197 0.96 7.79 -14.15
N LEU A 198 -0.08 8.33 -13.48
CA LEU A 198 -0.19 9.76 -13.17
C LEU A 198 0.12 10.01 -11.69
N ILE A 199 1.23 10.73 -11.43
CA ILE A 199 1.63 11.14 -10.08
C ILE A 199 1.57 12.66 -10.01
N GLU A 200 0.60 13.22 -9.28
CA GLU A 200 0.36 14.66 -9.28
C GLU A 200 -0.04 15.21 -7.90
N HIS A 201 0.32 16.46 -7.64
CA HIS A 201 -0.09 17.19 -6.43
C HIS A 201 0.28 16.47 -5.12
N ASN A 202 1.35 15.68 -5.11
CA ASN A 202 1.85 15.06 -3.89
C ASN A 202 2.95 15.89 -3.25
N VAL A 203 3.12 15.73 -1.94
CA VAL A 203 4.24 16.30 -1.18
C VAL A 203 5.08 15.15 -0.65
N ALA A 204 6.39 15.20 -0.89
CA ALA A 204 7.37 14.26 -0.35
C ALA A 204 8.46 15.04 0.41
N ASP A 205 8.57 14.79 1.71
CA ASP A 205 9.48 15.48 2.61
C ASP A 205 10.26 14.46 3.47
N GLY A 206 11.57 14.66 3.64
CA GLY A 206 12.40 13.79 4.46
C GLY A 206 12.46 12.34 3.98
N CYS A 207 12.52 12.10 2.66
CA CYS A 207 12.64 10.76 2.09
C CYS A 207 14.10 10.36 1.87
N GLY A 208 14.41 9.04 2.01
CA GLY A 208 15.75 8.51 1.77
C GLY A 208 16.73 8.74 2.91
N SER A 209 16.25 8.90 4.13
CA SER A 209 17.06 9.24 5.31
C SER A 209 17.88 8.08 5.86
N TYR A 210 17.45 6.83 5.63
CA TYR A 210 18.13 5.66 6.20
C TYR A 210 19.33 5.24 5.35
N ARG A 211 20.44 5.01 6.04
CA ARG A 211 21.65 4.42 5.48
C ARG A 211 22.01 3.17 6.29
N GLU A 212 21.98 2.03 5.66
CA GLU A 212 22.53 0.81 6.25
C GLU A 212 24.06 0.86 6.09
N ASP A 213 24.81 0.70 7.17
CA ASP A 213 26.27 0.65 7.31
C ASP A 213 27.08 0.93 6.02
N GLY A 214 27.16 2.20 5.61
CA GLY A 214 28.02 2.65 4.51
C GLY A 214 27.50 2.40 3.09
N GLY A 215 26.30 1.82 2.94
CA GLY A 215 25.67 1.59 1.64
C GLY A 215 24.93 2.82 1.11
N PHE A 216 25.04 3.09 -0.20
CA PHE A 216 24.19 4.03 -0.89
C PHE A 216 22.79 3.42 -1.02
N ASN A 217 21.83 4.00 -0.34
CA ASN A 217 20.42 3.70 -0.59
C ASN A 217 19.96 4.58 -1.75
N GLY A 218 19.83 4.06 -2.95
CA GLY A 218 19.41 4.78 -4.15
C GLY A 218 17.95 5.22 -4.09
N SER A 219 17.56 5.87 -3.01
CA SER A 219 16.19 6.30 -2.75
C SER A 219 15.87 7.65 -3.37
N ALA A 220 14.62 7.86 -3.74
CA ALA A 220 14.11 9.10 -4.30
C ALA A 220 12.85 9.60 -3.56
N ALA A 221 12.63 10.91 -3.61
CA ALA A 221 11.37 11.46 -3.12
C ALA A 221 10.18 10.97 -3.95
N ILE A 222 10.32 10.98 -5.28
CA ILE A 222 9.35 10.43 -6.24
C ILE A 222 10.13 9.77 -7.37
N TRP A 223 9.75 8.53 -7.71
CA TRP A 223 10.41 7.76 -8.76
C TRP A 223 9.39 6.97 -9.58
N CYS A 224 9.55 6.98 -10.90
CA CYS A 224 8.75 6.22 -11.86
C CYS A 224 9.67 5.43 -12.78
N THR A 225 9.31 4.19 -13.10
CA THR A 225 9.98 3.36 -14.10
C THR A 225 9.03 2.28 -14.65
#